data_a5e679117f95ca13154ac0aab0e3a8dd
#
_entry.id   a5e679117f95ca13154ac0aab0e3a8dd
#
_cell.length_a   1.000
_cell.length_b   1.000
_cell.length_c   1.000
_cell.angle_alpha   90.00
_cell.angle_beta   90.00
_cell.angle_gamma   90.00
#
_symmetry.space_group_name_H-M   'P 1'
#
loop_
_entity.id
_entity.type
_entity.pdbx_description
1 polymer ?
#
loop_
_entity_poly.entity_id
_entity_poly.type
_entity_poly.pdbx_seq_one_letter_code
_entity_poly.pdbx_strand_id
1 'polypeptide(L)'
;MNPKEPLVDSSEKNESTGVADPPTPLEAITAERDRLLEEKNDLTDRLLRRQAEFDNFRRRAERERADVLEYANTETVRSILPILDDFERALKVECTGNKEYVRGMELIHQRLSDALKKLGLEPISAKGLTFDPHIHHAVEMSETDQVEDHTILEEYQRGYNFRGRLLRPAMVKVAVKKQ
;
A
#
# COMPACT_ATOMS: atom_id res chain seq x y z
N MET A 1 89.74 -64.00 -2.50
CA MET A 1 90.17 -62.67 -2.99
C MET A 1 89.22 -61.66 -2.49
N ASN A 2 89.67 -60.87 -1.55
CA ASN A 2 89.11 -59.69 -0.91
C ASN A 2 88.87 -58.62 -2.00
N PRO A 3 88.21 -57.46 -1.73
CA PRO A 3 87.61 -56.90 -0.49
C PRO A 3 86.40 -55.91 -0.71
N LYS A 4 86.00 -55.39 0.38
CA LYS A 4 85.55 -54.02 0.72
C LYS A 4 84.05 -53.78 0.93
N GLU A 5 83.71 -53.68 2.21
CA GLU A 5 82.73 -52.73 2.75
C GLU A 5 82.98 -51.29 2.29
N PRO A 6 81.95 -50.44 2.26
CA PRO A 6 81.88 -49.49 3.36
C PRO A 6 80.50 -49.10 3.86
N LEU A 7 80.47 -48.88 5.16
CA LEU A 7 79.92 -47.80 5.97
C LEU A 7 78.45 -47.36 5.76
N VAL A 8 77.71 -47.70 6.81
CA VAL A 8 76.45 -47.19 7.26
C VAL A 8 76.58 -45.69 7.61
N ASP A 9 75.77 -44.86 7.00
CA ASP A 9 75.51 -43.52 7.51
C ASP A 9 74.04 -43.48 7.99
N SER A 10 73.88 -43.56 9.28
CA SER A 10 72.62 -43.38 10.04
C SER A 10 72.45 -41.92 10.36
N SER A 11 71.76 -41.16 9.50
CA SER A 11 71.25 -39.88 9.87
C SER A 11 69.83 -40.09 10.43
N GLU A 12 69.74 -40.18 11.72
CA GLU A 12 68.51 -40.05 12.50
C GLU A 12 67.89 -38.66 12.27
N LYS A 13 66.79 -38.63 11.56
CA LYS A 13 65.89 -37.47 11.56
C LYS A 13 65.19 -37.48 12.89
N ASN A 14 65.68 -36.63 13.76
CA ASN A 14 65.00 -36.23 14.99
C ASN A 14 63.77 -35.43 14.64
N GLU A 15 62.60 -36.05 14.55
CA GLU A 15 61.30 -35.37 14.52
C GLU A 15 61.08 -34.82 15.93
N SER A 16 61.46 -33.57 16.09
CA SER A 16 61.02 -32.73 17.24
C SER A 16 59.53 -32.57 17.17
N THR A 17 58.79 -33.45 17.82
CA THR A 17 57.41 -33.18 18.22
C THR A 17 57.43 -32.02 19.19
N GLY A 18 57.15 -30.79 18.66
CA GLY A 18 56.96 -29.59 19.46
C GLY A 18 55.69 -29.74 20.31
N VAL A 19 55.89 -30.25 21.52
CA VAL A 19 54.90 -30.13 22.56
C VAL A 19 54.87 -28.66 22.93
N ALA A 20 53.78 -27.96 22.49
CA ALA A 20 53.55 -26.58 22.88
C ALA A 20 53.41 -26.55 24.43
N ASP A 21 54.23 -25.78 25.07
CA ASP A 21 54.13 -25.55 26.52
C ASP A 21 52.71 -25.04 26.87
N PRO A 22 52.11 -25.48 27.95
CA PRO A 22 50.80 -24.99 28.37
C PRO A 22 50.83 -23.47 28.52
N PRO A 23 49.77 -22.73 28.03
CA PRO A 23 49.78 -21.28 28.02
C PRO A 23 49.99 -20.76 29.44
N THR A 24 50.78 -19.72 29.57
CA THR A 24 50.97 -19.04 30.87
C THR A 24 49.64 -18.51 31.36
N PRO A 25 49.39 -18.41 32.70
CA PRO A 25 48.13 -17.87 33.24
C PRO A 25 47.76 -16.52 32.66
N LEU A 26 48.72 -15.68 32.27
CA LEU A 26 48.51 -14.37 31.65
C LEU A 26 48.02 -14.51 30.20
N GLU A 27 48.58 -15.44 29.42
CA GLU A 27 48.14 -15.72 28.05
C GLU A 27 46.73 -16.29 28.05
N ALA A 28 46.37 -17.17 28.97
CA ALA A 28 45.01 -17.71 29.11
C ALA A 28 43.98 -16.61 29.43
N ILE A 29 44.29 -15.69 30.35
CA ILE A 29 43.44 -14.56 30.71
C ILE A 29 43.29 -13.57 29.53
N THR A 30 44.37 -13.31 28.81
CA THR A 30 44.30 -12.41 27.63
C THR A 30 43.46 -13.01 26.49
N ALA A 31 43.60 -14.31 26.23
CA ALA A 31 42.79 -15.04 25.24
C ALA A 31 41.29 -15.00 25.60
N GLU A 32 40.97 -15.26 26.90
CA GLU A 32 39.59 -15.17 27.37
C GLU A 32 39.02 -13.76 27.29
N ARG A 33 39.80 -12.73 27.64
CA ARG A 33 39.38 -11.33 27.44
C ARG A 33 39.08 -11.04 25.99
N ASP A 34 39.93 -11.43 25.05
CA ASP A 34 39.78 -11.18 23.62
C ASP A 34 38.53 -11.88 23.07
N ARG A 35 38.30 -13.13 23.48
CA ARG A 35 37.10 -13.90 23.16
C ARG A 35 35.82 -13.19 23.65
N LEU A 36 35.84 -12.76 24.93
CA LEU A 36 34.68 -12.05 25.49
C LEU A 36 34.42 -10.70 24.84
N LEU A 37 35.48 -9.99 24.38
CA LEU A 37 35.34 -8.76 23.61
C LEU A 37 34.70 -9.04 22.23
N GLU A 38 35.12 -10.09 21.54
CA GLU A 38 34.55 -10.51 20.25
C GLU A 38 33.08 -10.90 20.40
N GLU A 39 32.74 -11.71 21.41
CA GLU A 39 31.36 -12.09 21.72
C GLU A 39 30.49 -10.88 22.06
N LYS A 40 31.00 -9.94 22.86
CA LYS A 40 30.32 -8.68 23.17
C LYS A 40 30.04 -7.86 21.91
N ASN A 41 31.03 -7.75 21.01
CA ASN A 41 30.87 -6.99 19.78
C ASN A 41 29.82 -7.65 18.86
N ASP A 42 29.85 -8.97 18.69
CA ASP A 42 28.87 -9.73 17.91
C ASP A 42 27.45 -9.59 18.49
N LEU A 43 27.31 -9.69 19.82
CA LEU A 43 26.02 -9.47 20.48
C LEU A 43 25.52 -8.03 20.30
N THR A 44 26.41 -7.05 20.36
CA THR A 44 26.06 -5.64 20.15
C THR A 44 25.57 -5.40 18.72
N ASP A 45 26.27 -5.96 17.73
CA ASP A 45 25.86 -5.87 16.32
C ASP A 45 24.52 -6.55 16.06
N ARG A 46 24.30 -7.71 16.68
CA ARG A 46 23.00 -8.41 16.61
C ARG A 46 21.87 -7.57 17.23
N LEU A 47 22.13 -6.95 18.38
CA LEU A 47 21.16 -6.07 19.05
C LEU A 47 20.80 -4.85 18.17
N LEU A 48 21.81 -4.17 17.63
CA LEU A 48 21.60 -3.02 16.75
C LEU A 48 20.78 -3.39 15.50
N ARG A 49 21.13 -4.53 14.90
CA ARG A 49 20.37 -5.05 13.75
C ARG A 49 18.91 -5.36 14.12
N ARG A 50 18.68 -6.05 15.25
CA ARG A 50 17.33 -6.37 15.72
C ARG A 50 16.53 -5.12 16.05
N GLN A 51 17.17 -4.11 16.63
CA GLN A 51 16.50 -2.84 16.90
C GLN A 51 16.08 -2.14 15.61
N ALA A 52 16.96 -2.09 14.59
CA ALA A 52 16.61 -1.53 13.30
C ALA A 52 15.48 -2.29 12.60
N GLU A 53 15.50 -3.64 12.64
CA GLU A 53 14.42 -4.49 12.12
C GLU A 53 13.09 -4.23 12.84
N PHE A 54 13.12 -4.09 14.16
CA PHE A 54 11.93 -3.81 14.96
C PHE A 54 11.36 -2.42 14.67
N ASP A 55 12.19 -1.40 14.54
CA ASP A 55 11.74 -0.04 14.20
C ASP A 55 11.12 -0.01 12.79
N ASN A 56 11.71 -0.72 11.83
CA ASN A 56 11.14 -0.86 10.49
C ASN A 56 9.81 -1.61 10.50
N PHE A 57 9.72 -2.70 11.27
CA PHE A 57 8.47 -3.45 11.44
C PHE A 57 7.38 -2.57 12.07
N ARG A 58 7.69 -1.82 13.14
CA ARG A 58 6.75 -0.94 13.79
C ARG A 58 6.20 0.12 12.83
N ARG A 59 7.08 0.80 12.09
CA ARG A 59 6.67 1.80 11.10
C ARG A 59 5.78 1.20 10.00
N ARG A 60 6.10 -0.01 9.56
CA ARG A 60 5.28 -0.71 8.57
C ARG A 60 3.91 -1.09 9.12
N ALA A 61 3.86 -1.67 10.32
CA ALA A 61 2.60 -2.03 10.97
C ALA A 61 1.68 -0.83 11.24
N GLU A 62 2.26 0.34 11.60
CA GLU A 62 1.50 1.58 11.76
C GLU A 62 0.87 2.05 10.43
N ARG A 63 1.61 1.96 9.31
CA ARG A 63 1.09 2.28 7.97
C ARG A 63 -0.01 1.30 7.55
N GLU A 64 0.24 0.00 7.65
CA GLU A 64 -0.74 -1.03 7.32
C GLU A 64 -2.03 -0.87 8.12
N ARG A 65 -1.94 -0.52 9.41
CA ARG A 65 -3.12 -0.23 10.24
C ARG A 65 -3.89 0.99 9.75
N ALA A 66 -3.20 2.06 9.35
CA ALA A 66 -3.82 3.25 8.80
C ALA A 66 -4.52 2.94 7.47
N ASP A 67 -3.87 2.17 6.58
CA ASP A 67 -4.42 1.75 5.29
C ASP A 67 -5.67 0.87 5.46
N VAL A 68 -5.67 -0.06 6.43
CA VAL A 68 -6.84 -0.91 6.72
C VAL A 68 -8.03 -0.07 7.19
N LEU A 69 -7.80 0.91 8.08
CA LEU A 69 -8.86 1.81 8.55
C LEU A 69 -9.41 2.69 7.42
N GLU A 70 -8.55 3.16 6.53
CA GLU A 70 -8.95 3.93 5.35
C GLU A 70 -9.78 3.08 4.37
N TYR A 71 -9.34 1.85 4.12
CA TYR A 71 -10.07 0.90 3.28
C TYR A 71 -11.45 0.55 3.85
N ALA A 72 -11.56 0.27 5.15
CA ALA A 72 -12.82 -0.03 5.81
C ALA A 72 -13.83 1.13 5.68
N ASN A 73 -13.37 2.37 5.84
CA ASN A 73 -14.19 3.56 5.64
C ASN A 73 -14.65 3.71 4.18
N THR A 74 -13.77 3.42 3.23
CA THR A 74 -14.06 3.46 1.78
C THR A 74 -15.17 2.48 1.41
N GLU A 75 -15.09 1.24 1.91
CA GLU A 75 -16.09 0.20 1.64
C GLU A 75 -17.45 0.55 2.27
N THR A 76 -17.43 1.09 3.49
CA THR A 76 -18.66 1.57 4.16
C THR A 76 -19.33 2.68 3.36
N VAL A 77 -18.58 3.68 2.89
CA VAL A 77 -19.13 4.75 2.07
C VAL A 77 -19.67 4.21 0.75
N ARG A 78 -18.95 3.26 0.11
CA ARG A 78 -19.37 2.61 -1.14
C ARG A 78 -20.71 1.90 -1.00
N SER A 79 -20.96 1.23 0.13
CA SER A 79 -22.22 0.52 0.38
C SER A 79 -23.42 1.45 0.57
N ILE A 80 -23.20 2.72 0.93
CA ILE A 80 -24.24 3.74 1.11
C ILE A 80 -24.60 4.44 -0.21
N LEU A 81 -23.68 4.48 -1.20
CA LEU A 81 -23.93 5.18 -2.47
C LEU A 81 -25.20 4.72 -3.20
N PRO A 82 -25.57 3.43 -3.27
CA PRO A 82 -26.82 3.02 -3.92
C PRO A 82 -28.05 3.66 -3.28
N ILE A 83 -28.05 3.84 -1.95
CA ILE A 83 -29.15 4.49 -1.23
C ILE A 83 -29.24 5.97 -1.63
N LEU A 84 -28.11 6.65 -1.78
CA LEU A 84 -28.07 8.03 -2.25
C LEU A 84 -28.59 8.14 -3.70
N ASP A 85 -28.22 7.20 -4.58
CA ASP A 85 -28.72 7.14 -5.96
C ASP A 85 -30.22 6.92 -6.01
N ASP A 86 -30.77 6.05 -5.12
CA ASP A 86 -32.21 5.81 -5.01
C ASP A 86 -32.96 7.08 -4.58
N PHE A 87 -32.42 7.85 -3.65
CA PHE A 87 -32.98 9.16 -3.29
C PHE A 87 -32.95 10.13 -4.48
N GLU A 88 -31.84 10.24 -5.20
CA GLU A 88 -31.74 11.11 -6.38
C GLU A 88 -32.75 10.70 -7.47
N ARG A 89 -32.91 9.39 -7.69
CA ARG A 89 -33.90 8.87 -8.64
C ARG A 89 -35.32 9.17 -8.19
N ALA A 90 -35.64 8.97 -6.90
CA ALA A 90 -36.96 9.25 -6.36
C ALA A 90 -37.33 10.74 -6.48
N LEU A 91 -36.37 11.65 -6.28
CA LEU A 91 -36.60 13.10 -6.41
C LEU A 91 -36.77 13.55 -7.87
N LYS A 92 -36.25 12.80 -8.86
CA LYS A 92 -36.44 13.08 -10.30
C LYS A 92 -37.84 12.71 -10.81
N VAL A 93 -38.55 11.83 -10.09
CA VAL A 93 -39.94 11.47 -10.47
C VAL A 93 -40.87 12.60 -10.09
N GLU A 94 -41.61 13.15 -11.09
CA GLU A 94 -42.65 14.16 -10.84
C GLU A 94 -43.77 13.56 -9.98
N CYS A 95 -43.71 13.87 -8.68
CA CYS A 95 -44.81 13.56 -7.77
C CYS A 95 -45.89 14.64 -7.87
N THR A 96 -47.00 14.35 -8.54
CA THR A 96 -48.19 15.22 -8.61
C THR A 96 -48.92 15.33 -7.25
N GLY A 97 -48.38 14.74 -6.19
CA GLY A 97 -48.90 14.69 -4.85
C GLY A 97 -48.32 15.75 -3.92
N ASN A 98 -48.25 15.52 -2.67
CA ASN A 98 -47.90 16.40 -1.58
C ASN A 98 -46.51 17.06 -1.71
N LYS A 99 -46.45 18.35 -2.06
CA LYS A 99 -45.21 19.14 -2.19
C LYS A 99 -44.40 19.19 -0.89
N GLU A 100 -45.04 19.10 0.26
CA GLU A 100 -44.36 19.06 1.56
C GLU A 100 -43.58 17.79 1.76
N TYR A 101 -44.09 16.67 1.26
CA TYR A 101 -43.37 15.36 1.30
C TYR A 101 -42.11 15.41 0.44
N VAL A 102 -42.19 15.92 -0.80
CA VAL A 102 -41.03 16.07 -1.70
C VAL A 102 -39.97 16.95 -1.05
N ARG A 103 -40.40 18.11 -0.46
CA ARG A 103 -39.46 18.98 0.25
C ARG A 103 -38.80 18.31 1.46
N GLY A 104 -39.54 17.46 2.18
CA GLY A 104 -38.99 16.66 3.28
C GLY A 104 -37.91 15.69 2.79
N MET A 105 -38.16 15.02 1.67
CA MET A 105 -37.18 14.07 1.03
C MET A 105 -35.95 14.82 0.52
N GLU A 106 -36.09 15.99 -0.11
CA GLU A 106 -34.97 16.85 -0.52
C GLU A 106 -34.09 17.21 0.67
N LEU A 107 -34.68 17.58 1.79
CA LEU A 107 -33.95 17.93 3.01
C LEU A 107 -33.16 16.73 3.57
N ILE A 108 -33.74 15.52 3.55
CA ILE A 108 -33.07 14.30 4.00
C ILE A 108 -31.90 13.97 3.07
N HIS A 109 -32.11 14.02 1.75
CA HIS A 109 -31.06 13.81 0.74
C HIS A 109 -29.90 14.80 0.94
N GLN A 110 -30.22 16.10 1.13
CA GLN A 110 -29.20 17.12 1.35
C GLN A 110 -28.39 16.86 2.63
N ARG A 111 -29.06 16.52 3.74
CA ARG A 111 -28.39 16.19 5.01
C ARG A 111 -27.47 14.97 4.88
N LEU A 112 -27.91 13.91 4.16
CA LEU A 112 -27.11 12.74 3.90
C LEU A 112 -25.88 13.09 3.05
N SER A 113 -26.07 13.85 1.97
CA SER A 113 -25.00 14.34 1.10
C SER A 113 -23.98 15.17 1.87
N ASP A 114 -24.45 16.09 2.73
CA ASP A 114 -23.57 16.93 3.56
C ASP A 114 -22.80 16.12 4.61
N ALA A 115 -23.41 15.09 5.19
CA ALA A 115 -22.73 14.18 6.11
C ALA A 115 -21.63 13.39 5.38
N LEU A 116 -21.89 12.87 4.19
CA LEU A 116 -20.91 12.14 3.37
C LEU A 116 -19.78 13.07 2.90
N LYS A 117 -20.07 14.31 2.52
CA LYS A 117 -19.05 15.32 2.20
C LYS A 117 -18.12 15.60 3.38
N LYS A 118 -18.65 15.70 4.60
CA LYS A 118 -17.82 15.87 5.81
C LYS A 118 -16.90 14.70 6.08
N LEU A 119 -17.28 13.49 5.65
CA LEU A 119 -16.43 12.29 5.72
C LEU A 119 -15.35 12.27 4.64
N GLY A 120 -15.43 13.15 3.63
CA GLY A 120 -14.47 13.24 2.52
C GLY A 120 -14.99 12.69 1.19
N LEU A 121 -16.32 12.54 1.03
CA LEU A 121 -16.93 12.19 -0.26
C LEU A 121 -17.07 13.44 -1.13
N GLU A 122 -16.52 13.42 -2.34
CA GLU A 122 -16.56 14.53 -3.30
C GLU A 122 -17.23 14.07 -4.59
N PRO A 123 -18.30 14.75 -5.06
CA PRO A 123 -18.94 14.41 -6.33
C PRO A 123 -18.04 14.81 -7.48
N ILE A 124 -18.00 13.97 -8.52
CA ILE A 124 -17.34 14.26 -9.78
C ILE A 124 -18.37 14.96 -10.67
N SER A 125 -18.07 16.20 -11.08
CA SER A 125 -18.89 16.91 -12.07
C SER A 125 -18.61 16.31 -13.43
N ALA A 126 -19.65 15.89 -14.16
CA ALA A 126 -19.50 15.25 -15.46
C ALA A 126 -20.20 16.02 -16.58
N LYS A 127 -21.44 16.48 -16.39
CA LYS A 127 -22.26 17.07 -17.46
C LYS A 127 -21.62 18.33 -18.06
N GLY A 128 -21.50 18.35 -19.39
CA GLY A 128 -20.93 19.47 -20.15
C GLY A 128 -19.40 19.50 -20.19
N LEU A 129 -18.72 18.54 -19.56
CA LEU A 129 -17.27 18.41 -19.62
C LEU A 129 -16.83 17.39 -20.68
N THR A 130 -15.56 17.41 -21.05
CA THR A 130 -14.95 16.41 -21.92
C THR A 130 -14.84 15.06 -21.18
N PHE A 131 -15.12 13.98 -21.89
CA PHE A 131 -15.03 12.62 -21.34
C PHE A 131 -13.57 12.27 -20.99
N ASP A 132 -13.38 11.79 -19.76
CA ASP A 132 -12.11 11.27 -19.26
C ASP A 132 -12.31 9.81 -18.81
N PRO A 133 -11.66 8.83 -19.46
CA PRO A 133 -11.78 7.42 -19.09
C PRO A 133 -11.36 7.07 -17.65
N HIS A 134 -10.55 7.92 -17.01
CA HIS A 134 -10.08 7.68 -15.64
C HIS A 134 -11.17 7.89 -14.58
N ILE A 135 -12.12 8.78 -14.84
CA ILE A 135 -13.14 9.20 -13.89
C ILE A 135 -14.59 9.06 -14.40
N HIS A 136 -14.75 8.77 -15.70
CA HIS A 136 -16.05 8.61 -16.33
C HIS A 136 -16.18 7.24 -16.98
N HIS A 137 -17.39 6.69 -16.98
CA HIS A 137 -17.76 5.45 -17.67
C HIS A 137 -18.85 5.74 -18.68
N ALA A 138 -18.53 5.68 -19.97
CA ALA A 138 -19.48 5.88 -21.04
C ALA A 138 -20.39 4.64 -21.17
N VAL A 139 -21.68 4.82 -20.90
CA VAL A 139 -22.70 3.76 -21.01
C VAL A 139 -23.53 3.91 -22.30
N GLU A 140 -23.56 5.13 -22.83
CA GLU A 140 -24.29 5.44 -24.07
C GLU A 140 -23.49 6.46 -24.90
N MET A 141 -23.53 6.30 -26.22
CA MET A 141 -22.99 7.24 -27.19
C MET A 141 -24.12 7.78 -28.06
N SER A 142 -24.11 9.08 -28.33
CA SER A 142 -25.11 9.74 -29.18
C SER A 142 -24.44 10.54 -30.26
N GLU A 143 -24.81 10.28 -31.51
CA GLU A 143 -24.35 11.07 -32.64
C GLU A 143 -25.02 12.46 -32.62
N THR A 144 -24.23 13.50 -32.52
CA THR A 144 -24.72 14.88 -32.56
C THR A 144 -23.63 15.84 -33.02
N ASP A 145 -24.05 16.86 -33.78
CA ASP A 145 -23.19 17.96 -34.21
C ASP A 145 -23.41 19.25 -33.40
N GLN A 146 -24.27 19.19 -32.35
CA GLN A 146 -24.61 20.34 -31.53
C GLN A 146 -23.55 20.72 -30.50
N VAL A 147 -22.66 19.79 -30.16
CA VAL A 147 -21.60 19.95 -29.14
C VAL A 147 -20.29 19.39 -29.69
N GLU A 148 -19.22 19.73 -29.01
CA GLU A 148 -17.90 19.18 -29.38
C GLU A 148 -17.85 17.65 -29.18
N ASP A 149 -17.03 16.97 -29.99
CA ASP A 149 -16.83 15.55 -29.91
C ASP A 149 -16.31 15.17 -28.49
N HIS A 150 -16.75 14.02 -28.00
CA HIS A 150 -16.45 13.53 -26.65
C HIS A 150 -16.99 14.40 -25.48
N THR A 151 -17.95 15.30 -25.72
CA THR A 151 -18.61 16.04 -24.67
C THR A 151 -19.65 15.16 -23.95
N ILE A 152 -19.71 15.26 -22.64
CA ILE A 152 -20.70 14.55 -21.82
C ILE A 152 -22.04 15.27 -21.90
N LEU A 153 -23.02 14.61 -22.51
CA LEU A 153 -24.38 15.14 -22.70
C LEU A 153 -25.24 15.01 -21.43
N GLU A 154 -25.16 13.84 -20.80
CA GLU A 154 -26.00 13.50 -19.65
C GLU A 154 -25.23 12.64 -18.66
N GLU A 155 -25.56 12.82 -17.39
CA GLU A 155 -25.05 12.02 -16.28
C GLU A 155 -26.20 11.15 -15.74
N TYR A 156 -26.10 9.83 -15.96
CA TYR A 156 -27.09 8.87 -15.47
C TYR A 156 -26.89 8.53 -14.01
N GLN A 157 -25.60 8.44 -13.59
CA GLN A 157 -25.23 8.14 -12.22
C GLN A 157 -23.99 8.96 -11.85
N ARG A 158 -24.03 9.63 -10.71
CA ARG A 158 -22.91 10.46 -10.25
C ARG A 158 -21.69 9.62 -9.90
N GLY A 159 -20.53 10.12 -10.31
CA GLY A 159 -19.24 9.68 -9.86
C GLY A 159 -18.87 10.30 -8.52
N TYR A 160 -18.01 9.61 -7.77
CA TYR A 160 -17.52 10.10 -6.48
C TYR A 160 -16.05 9.75 -6.25
N ASN A 161 -15.33 10.73 -5.71
CA ASN A 161 -14.04 10.53 -5.07
C ASN A 161 -14.23 10.45 -3.55
N PHE A 162 -13.42 9.65 -2.87
CA PHE A 162 -13.36 9.60 -1.42
C PHE A 162 -11.92 9.83 -0.97
N ARG A 163 -11.69 10.94 -0.25
CA ARG A 163 -10.36 11.35 0.24
C ARG A 163 -9.29 11.36 -0.87
N GLY A 164 -9.64 11.88 -2.04
CA GLY A 164 -8.73 11.98 -3.19
C GLY A 164 -8.54 10.69 -4.01
N ARG A 165 -9.22 9.59 -3.67
CA ARG A 165 -9.23 8.34 -4.46
C ARG A 165 -10.56 8.16 -5.16
N LEU A 166 -10.52 7.69 -6.39
CA LEU A 166 -11.75 7.36 -7.14
C LEU A 166 -12.48 6.21 -6.44
N LEU A 167 -13.70 6.48 -5.97
CA LEU A 167 -14.58 5.50 -5.35
C LEU A 167 -15.48 4.82 -6.40
N ARG A 168 -16.04 5.62 -7.31
CA ARG A 168 -16.91 5.19 -8.40
C ARG A 168 -16.86 6.20 -9.55
N PRO A 169 -16.65 5.78 -10.82
CA PRO A 169 -16.74 6.66 -11.96
C PRO A 169 -18.17 7.15 -12.18
N ALA A 170 -18.33 8.30 -12.83
CA ALA A 170 -19.64 8.79 -13.27
C ALA A 170 -20.10 8.01 -14.51
N MET A 171 -21.34 7.50 -14.52
CA MET A 171 -21.93 6.87 -15.70
C MET A 171 -22.57 7.93 -16.59
N VAL A 172 -22.06 8.04 -17.82
CA VAL A 172 -22.37 9.19 -18.68
C VAL A 172 -22.76 8.77 -20.09
N LYS A 173 -23.54 9.67 -20.74
CA LYS A 173 -23.80 9.66 -22.17
C LYS A 173 -22.85 10.63 -22.87
N VAL A 174 -22.17 10.19 -23.90
CA VAL A 174 -21.12 10.95 -24.58
C VAL A 174 -21.55 11.29 -26.02
N ALA A 175 -21.28 12.50 -26.44
CA ALA A 175 -21.47 12.95 -27.81
C ALA A 175 -20.36 12.36 -28.72
N VAL A 176 -20.76 11.87 -29.90
CA VAL A 176 -19.85 11.42 -30.95
C VAL A 176 -20.22 12.15 -32.20
N LYS A 177 -19.24 12.70 -32.93
CA LYS A 177 -19.50 13.34 -34.21
C LYS A 177 -19.99 12.32 -35.24
N LYS A 178 -21.00 12.71 -36.01
CA LYS A 178 -21.50 11.95 -37.13
C LYS A 178 -20.40 11.89 -38.21
N GLN A 179 -19.99 10.69 -38.60
CA GLN A 179 -19.10 10.49 -39.73
C GLN A 179 -19.83 10.72 -41.06
#